data_61c93307c8907b0e7e25e30f27a80287
#
_entry.id   61c93307c8907b0e7e25e30f27a80287
#
_cell.length_a   1.000
_cell.length_b   1.000
_cell.length_c   1.000
_cell.angle_alpha   90.00
_cell.angle_beta   90.00
_cell.angle_gamma   90.00
#
_symmetry.space_group_name_H-M   'P 1'
#
loop_
_entity.id
_entity.type
_entity.pdbx_description
1 polymer ?
#
loop_
_entity_poly.entity_id
_entity_poly.type
_entity_poly.pdbx_seq_one_letter_code
_entity_poly.pdbx_strand_id
1 'polypeptide(L)'
;MMRTGWKRVSAVALLGSLLIGCASEEDSIVMAPVPVVNSEFTPQSLWTSQVGDGVGRYYSDLTPAYEYGKVFAADRSGEVKAIDSESGKTLWTVNLGEEKPALLSGGITASYSKLYIGTETGDLIALDEETGEVVWRTNAGGEILSKPLADVSLIVVNTSRGELAAFDAESGEERWRISSDVPNLTLRGDSSPVAISGGVFWGMANGRLGAAFIENGNIIWQQTVASPKGATEIDRLVDVDATPVISGSLLYAVGYNGQLVAIDLRSGRPAWKRTYSSTTDFLVVGSYLFLVTDKDHVVAVDARSGTELWQNRDLEYRQLTAPVAISGYVVMGDAEGYLHWLDPTTGEFVAQQQLDDSGFAVAPVKADDAYIVMTRDGKISKKQTQ
;
A
#
# COMPACT_ATOMS: atom_id res chain seq x y z
N MET A 1 -97.87 -6.96 -20.84
CA MET A 1 -97.04 -8.20 -20.72
C MET A 1 -95.60 -7.81 -20.56
N MET A 2 -95.12 -7.94 -19.38
CA MET A 2 -93.78 -7.52 -18.91
C MET A 2 -92.76 -8.58 -19.25
N ARG A 3 -91.61 -8.17 -19.75
CA ARG A 3 -90.39 -8.98 -19.72
C ARG A 3 -89.21 -8.16 -19.19
N THR A 4 -88.81 -8.51 -18.00
CA THR A 4 -87.70 -8.01 -17.33
C THR A 4 -86.39 -8.56 -17.89
N GLY A 5 -85.49 -7.65 -18.32
CA GLY A 5 -84.13 -7.95 -18.74
C GLY A 5 -83.15 -7.75 -17.63
N TRP A 6 -82.47 -8.82 -17.26
CA TRP A 6 -81.44 -8.86 -16.19
C TRP A 6 -80.12 -8.45 -16.79
N LYS A 7 -79.54 -7.34 -16.35
CA LYS A 7 -78.24 -6.89 -16.71
C LYS A 7 -77.23 -7.65 -15.81
N ARG A 8 -76.37 -8.43 -16.45
CA ARG A 8 -75.21 -9.03 -15.78
C ARG A 8 -74.13 -7.95 -15.67
N VAL A 9 -73.80 -7.56 -14.45
CA VAL A 9 -72.62 -6.76 -14.13
C VAL A 9 -71.43 -7.70 -13.95
N SER A 10 -70.49 -7.68 -14.89
CA SER A 10 -69.21 -8.38 -14.79
C SER A 10 -68.28 -7.54 -13.95
N ALA A 11 -67.99 -7.99 -12.72
CA ALA A 11 -66.94 -7.42 -11.88
C ALA A 11 -65.59 -7.91 -12.44
N VAL A 12 -64.81 -7.03 -13.02
CA VAL A 12 -63.42 -7.25 -13.35
C VAL A 12 -62.60 -6.95 -12.06
N ALA A 13 -62.14 -8.01 -11.42
CA ALA A 13 -61.21 -7.89 -10.32
C ALA A 13 -59.83 -7.57 -10.88
N LEU A 14 -59.36 -6.33 -10.69
CA LEU A 14 -57.97 -5.92 -10.93
C LEU A 14 -57.12 -6.52 -9.77
N LEU A 15 -56.42 -7.62 -10.05
CA LEU A 15 -55.31 -8.05 -9.24
C LEU A 15 -54.12 -7.11 -9.53
N GLY A 16 -53.98 -6.06 -8.72
CA GLY A 16 -52.78 -5.28 -8.63
C GLY A 16 -51.72 -6.10 -7.87
N SER A 17 -50.87 -6.80 -8.62
CA SER A 17 -49.64 -7.38 -8.05
C SER A 17 -48.72 -6.24 -7.63
N LEU A 18 -48.66 -5.98 -6.34
CA LEU A 18 -47.60 -5.20 -5.68
C LEU A 18 -46.30 -5.99 -5.86
N LEU A 19 -45.54 -5.70 -6.90
CA LEU A 19 -44.14 -5.99 -6.98
C LEU A 19 -43.45 -5.05 -6.02
N ILE A 20 -43.35 -5.47 -4.74
CA ILE A 20 -42.37 -4.93 -3.82
C ILE A 20 -41.04 -5.50 -4.33
N GLY A 21 -40.40 -4.79 -5.26
CA GLY A 21 -39.01 -4.97 -5.53
C GLY A 21 -38.27 -4.59 -4.25
N CYS A 22 -37.66 -5.57 -3.59
CA CYS A 22 -36.52 -5.29 -2.75
C CYS A 22 -35.46 -4.71 -3.68
N ALA A 23 -35.43 -3.40 -3.87
CA ALA A 23 -34.22 -2.72 -4.19
C ALA A 23 -33.33 -2.93 -2.96
N SER A 24 -32.44 -3.93 -3.00
CA SER A 24 -31.22 -3.82 -2.23
C SER A 24 -30.61 -2.51 -2.74
N GLU A 25 -30.60 -1.47 -1.91
CA GLU A 25 -29.63 -0.41 -2.08
C GLU A 25 -28.28 -1.15 -2.02
N GLU A 26 -27.72 -1.46 -3.21
CA GLU A 26 -26.30 -1.66 -3.30
C GLU A 26 -25.74 -0.35 -2.77
N ASP A 27 -25.02 -0.41 -1.65
CA ASP A 27 -24.25 0.71 -1.15
C ASP A 27 -23.34 1.14 -2.30
N SER A 28 -23.76 2.14 -3.06
CA SER A 28 -22.96 2.67 -4.15
C SER A 28 -21.72 3.26 -3.49
N ILE A 29 -20.54 2.70 -3.82
CA ILE A 29 -19.26 3.25 -3.38
C ILE A 29 -19.18 4.67 -3.96
N VAL A 30 -19.40 5.66 -3.12
CA VAL A 30 -19.34 7.08 -3.48
C VAL A 30 -18.20 7.71 -2.69
N MET A 31 -17.23 8.28 -3.40
CA MET A 31 -16.16 9.05 -2.80
C MET A 31 -16.74 10.20 -1.97
N ALA A 32 -16.31 10.32 -0.72
CA ALA A 32 -16.69 11.44 0.13
C ALA A 32 -16.23 12.78 -0.48
N PRO A 33 -17.00 13.86 -0.33
CA PRO A 33 -16.54 15.18 -0.77
C PRO A 33 -15.27 15.57 -0.02
N VAL A 34 -14.44 16.42 -0.67
CA VAL A 34 -13.25 16.97 -0.02
C VAL A 34 -13.66 17.75 1.23
N PRO A 35 -13.13 17.43 2.41
CA PRO A 35 -13.42 18.19 3.63
C PRO A 35 -13.01 19.66 3.49
N VAL A 36 -13.79 20.56 4.08
CA VAL A 36 -13.42 21.98 4.15
C VAL A 36 -12.52 22.17 5.38
N VAL A 37 -11.23 22.31 5.15
CA VAL A 37 -10.22 22.45 6.20
C VAL A 37 -9.73 23.90 6.28
N ASN A 38 -9.78 24.47 7.48
CA ASN A 38 -9.12 25.76 7.76
C ASN A 38 -7.65 25.48 8.11
N SER A 39 -6.80 25.37 7.09
CA SER A 39 -5.40 24.97 7.26
C SER A 39 -4.63 25.93 8.13
N GLU A 40 -3.97 25.42 9.17
CA GLU A 40 -3.11 26.18 10.07
C GLU A 40 -1.77 26.58 9.41
N PHE A 41 -1.35 25.82 8.40
CA PHE A 41 -0.15 26.08 7.62
C PHE A 41 -0.34 25.60 6.17
N THR A 42 0.55 26.05 5.28
CA THR A 42 0.63 25.61 3.89
C THR A 42 2.05 25.11 3.58
N PRO A 43 2.26 23.81 3.33
CA PRO A 43 3.57 23.26 3.00
C PRO A 43 4.16 23.89 1.75
N GLN A 44 5.45 24.23 1.81
CA GLN A 44 6.16 24.87 0.71
C GLN A 44 6.93 23.84 -0.13
N SER A 45 6.95 24.04 -1.45
CA SER A 45 7.81 23.27 -2.34
C SER A 45 9.20 23.86 -2.34
N LEU A 46 10.20 23.07 -2.00
CA LEU A 46 11.61 23.45 -2.09
C LEU A 46 12.08 23.31 -3.54
N TRP A 47 11.67 22.24 -4.22
CA TRP A 47 11.86 22.02 -5.65
C TRP A 47 10.79 21.08 -6.20
N THR A 48 10.68 21.06 -7.53
CA THR A 48 9.78 20.14 -8.27
C THR A 48 10.53 19.66 -9.52
N SER A 49 10.34 18.38 -9.88
CA SER A 49 10.88 17.73 -11.06
C SER A 49 9.82 16.81 -11.68
N GLN A 50 10.13 16.20 -12.81
CA GLN A 50 9.28 15.24 -13.50
C GLN A 50 10.04 13.93 -13.71
N VAL A 51 9.36 12.79 -13.54
CA VAL A 51 9.88 11.44 -13.75
C VAL A 51 8.93 10.72 -14.71
N GLY A 52 9.32 10.68 -15.98
CA GLY A 52 8.52 10.12 -17.06
C GLY A 52 7.05 10.54 -17.01
N ASP A 53 6.17 9.58 -17.29
CA ASP A 53 4.72 9.72 -17.23
C ASP A 53 4.11 9.15 -15.93
N GLY A 54 4.96 8.84 -14.94
CA GLY A 54 4.57 8.28 -13.65
C GLY A 54 3.99 6.87 -13.76
N VAL A 55 2.97 6.58 -12.94
CA VAL A 55 2.31 5.27 -12.88
C VAL A 55 0.90 5.28 -13.49
N GLY A 56 0.37 6.48 -13.79
CA GLY A 56 -0.95 6.65 -14.36
C GLY A 56 -2.07 6.01 -13.51
N ARG A 57 -2.99 5.30 -14.16
CA ARG A 57 -4.13 4.63 -13.52
C ARG A 57 -3.83 3.22 -12.98
N TYR A 58 -2.61 2.73 -13.18
CA TYR A 58 -2.26 1.39 -12.76
C TYR A 58 -2.09 1.33 -11.24
N TYR A 59 -2.40 0.16 -10.66
CA TYR A 59 -1.96 -0.14 -9.30
C TYR A 59 -0.44 -0.19 -9.29
N SER A 60 0.18 0.51 -8.37
CA SER A 60 1.63 0.54 -8.24
C SER A 60 2.04 1.06 -6.87
N ASP A 61 2.97 0.37 -6.24
CA ASP A 61 3.68 0.79 -5.03
C ASP A 61 5.09 1.31 -5.35
N LEU A 62 5.27 1.84 -6.56
CA LEU A 62 6.55 2.37 -7.04
C LEU A 62 6.95 3.64 -6.27
N THR A 63 7.31 3.41 -5.01
CA THR A 63 7.67 4.45 -4.05
C THR A 63 9.10 4.93 -4.30
N PRO A 64 9.34 6.25 -4.36
CA PRO A 64 10.69 6.80 -4.41
C PRO A 64 11.54 6.38 -3.20
N ALA A 65 12.86 6.37 -3.37
CA ALA A 65 13.80 6.21 -2.28
C ALA A 65 14.51 7.55 -1.98
N TYR A 66 14.75 7.83 -0.72
CA TYR A 66 15.63 8.89 -0.25
C TYR A 66 16.80 8.29 0.50
N GLU A 67 17.99 8.42 -0.04
CA GLU A 67 19.21 7.87 0.54
C GLU A 67 20.43 8.64 0.04
N TYR A 68 21.48 8.74 0.81
CA TYR A 68 22.76 9.38 0.44
C TYR A 68 22.62 10.84 -0.05
N GLY A 69 21.62 11.60 0.45
CA GLY A 69 21.34 12.96 -0.02
C GLY A 69 20.75 13.02 -1.44
N LYS A 70 20.30 11.91 -1.98
CA LYS A 70 19.68 11.79 -3.31
C LYS A 70 18.26 11.28 -3.19
N VAL A 71 17.43 11.64 -4.15
CA VAL A 71 16.09 11.08 -4.35
C VAL A 71 16.12 10.25 -5.62
N PHE A 72 15.76 8.97 -5.49
CA PHE A 72 15.63 8.05 -6.59
C PHE A 72 14.15 7.83 -6.87
N ALA A 73 13.73 8.06 -8.09
CA ALA A 73 12.35 7.87 -8.50
C ALA A 73 12.27 7.24 -9.88
N ALA A 74 11.17 6.55 -10.14
CA ALA A 74 10.97 5.88 -11.40
C ALA A 74 9.53 6.03 -11.89
N ASP A 75 9.32 5.92 -13.20
CA ASP A 75 8.02 5.73 -13.79
C ASP A 75 7.78 4.25 -14.14
N ARG A 76 6.55 3.88 -14.37
CA ARG A 76 6.19 2.50 -14.71
C ARG A 76 6.77 2.04 -16.06
N SER A 77 7.00 2.96 -16.99
CA SER A 77 7.50 2.64 -18.34
C SER A 77 8.98 2.28 -18.36
N GLY A 78 9.75 2.77 -17.39
CA GLY A 78 11.17 2.40 -17.24
C GLY A 78 12.13 3.56 -17.03
N GLU A 79 11.67 4.82 -17.02
CA GLU A 79 12.53 5.92 -16.64
C GLU A 79 12.88 5.83 -15.16
N VAL A 80 14.18 5.83 -14.85
CA VAL A 80 14.69 5.93 -13.47
C VAL A 80 15.60 7.15 -13.40
N LYS A 81 15.40 7.96 -12.36
CA LYS A 81 16.09 9.23 -12.19
C LYS A 81 16.68 9.35 -10.79
N ALA A 82 17.91 9.80 -10.70
CA ALA A 82 18.49 10.31 -9.47
C ALA A 82 18.46 11.83 -9.46
N ILE A 83 18.02 12.39 -8.36
CA ILE A 83 17.86 13.83 -8.16
C ILE A 83 18.63 14.22 -6.91
N ASP A 84 19.42 15.27 -6.98
CA ASP A 84 20.07 15.87 -5.82
C ASP A 84 19.01 16.43 -4.87
N SER A 85 19.00 15.95 -3.64
CA SER A 85 17.93 16.26 -2.68
C SER A 85 17.89 17.72 -2.25
N GLU A 86 18.99 18.46 -2.31
CA GLU A 86 19.02 19.87 -1.90
C GLU A 86 18.55 20.79 -3.04
N SER A 87 19.09 20.56 -4.24
CA SER A 87 18.86 21.47 -5.36
C SER A 87 17.72 21.07 -6.30
N GLY A 88 17.26 19.82 -6.25
CA GLY A 88 16.29 19.26 -7.20
C GLY A 88 16.87 19.01 -8.59
N LYS A 89 18.20 19.11 -8.76
CA LYS A 89 18.85 18.86 -10.04
C LYS A 89 18.94 17.37 -10.32
N THR A 90 18.64 16.99 -11.56
CA THR A 90 18.86 15.62 -12.03
C THR A 90 20.37 15.35 -12.08
N LEU A 91 20.78 14.26 -11.42
CA LEU A 91 22.15 13.77 -11.42
C LEU A 91 22.37 12.82 -12.60
N TRP A 92 21.46 11.88 -12.79
CA TRP A 92 21.42 10.99 -13.94
C TRP A 92 19.98 10.55 -14.24
N THR A 93 19.77 10.09 -15.46
CA THR A 93 18.51 9.48 -15.92
C THR A 93 18.86 8.29 -16.80
N VAL A 94 18.21 7.16 -16.57
CA VAL A 94 18.30 5.96 -17.40
C VAL A 94 16.90 5.49 -17.79
N ASN A 95 16.78 4.78 -18.90
CA ASN A 95 15.53 4.15 -19.32
C ASN A 95 15.74 2.64 -19.44
N LEU A 96 15.02 1.87 -18.63
CA LEU A 96 15.06 0.41 -18.59
C LEU A 96 14.08 -0.24 -19.57
N GLY A 97 13.19 0.56 -20.18
CA GLY A 97 12.25 0.16 -21.22
C GLY A 97 12.79 0.57 -22.58
N GLU A 98 13.51 -0.30 -23.29
CA GLU A 98 14.05 0.00 -24.61
C GLU A 98 12.97 -0.04 -25.72
N GLU A 99 12.59 -1.26 -26.16
CA GLU A 99 11.55 -1.47 -27.18
C GLU A 99 10.14 -1.59 -26.57
N LYS A 100 10.04 -1.92 -25.29
CA LYS A 100 8.79 -2.10 -24.54
C LYS A 100 8.91 -1.49 -23.16
N PRO A 101 7.78 -1.03 -22.57
CA PRO A 101 7.78 -0.58 -21.18
C PRO A 101 8.38 -1.63 -20.24
N ALA A 102 9.23 -1.21 -19.31
CA ALA A 102 9.85 -2.09 -18.33
C ALA A 102 8.85 -2.63 -17.29
N LEU A 103 7.71 -1.95 -17.12
CA LEU A 103 6.66 -2.26 -16.15
C LEU A 103 7.22 -2.29 -14.72
N LEU A 104 7.97 -1.24 -14.35
CA LEU A 104 8.51 -1.09 -13.01
C LEU A 104 7.38 -1.04 -11.98
N SER A 105 7.60 -1.72 -10.85
CA SER A 105 6.60 -1.86 -9.79
C SER A 105 7.28 -2.06 -8.43
N GLY A 106 6.48 -2.00 -7.37
CA GLY A 106 7.01 -2.00 -6.01
C GLY A 106 7.85 -0.74 -5.71
N GLY A 107 8.45 -0.64 -4.56
CA GLY A 107 9.28 0.51 -4.19
C GLY A 107 10.73 0.37 -4.64
N ILE A 108 11.44 1.49 -4.73
CA ILE A 108 12.89 1.49 -4.93
C ILE A 108 13.58 1.26 -3.59
N THR A 109 14.52 0.33 -3.53
CA THR A 109 15.41 0.14 -2.39
C THR A 109 16.81 0.57 -2.74
N ALA A 110 17.33 1.59 -2.04
CA ALA A 110 18.71 2.03 -2.16
C ALA A 110 19.54 1.42 -1.01
N SER A 111 20.52 0.59 -1.34
CA SER A 111 21.40 -0.07 -0.38
C SER A 111 22.64 -0.62 -1.09
N TYR A 112 23.74 -0.81 -0.36
CA TYR A 112 24.98 -1.37 -0.89
C TYR A 112 25.49 -0.67 -2.17
N SER A 113 25.34 0.68 -2.23
CA SER A 113 25.66 1.51 -3.41
C SER A 113 24.92 1.05 -4.70
N LYS A 114 23.75 0.45 -4.54
CA LYS A 114 22.88 0.01 -5.63
C LYS A 114 21.42 0.39 -5.37
N LEU A 115 20.65 0.43 -6.45
CA LEU A 115 19.20 0.52 -6.41
C LEU A 115 18.60 -0.80 -6.85
N TYR A 116 17.63 -1.30 -6.11
CA TYR A 116 16.92 -2.54 -6.43
C TYR A 116 15.47 -2.21 -6.75
N ILE A 117 14.99 -2.64 -7.91
CA ILE A 117 13.65 -2.35 -8.43
C ILE A 117 13.03 -3.62 -8.99
N GLY A 118 11.80 -3.91 -8.61
CA GLY A 118 10.99 -5.00 -9.17
C GLY A 118 10.22 -4.60 -10.41
N THR A 119 9.72 -5.59 -11.15
CA THR A 119 8.84 -5.39 -12.31
C THR A 119 7.60 -6.28 -12.25
N GLU A 120 6.54 -5.90 -12.96
CA GLU A 120 5.34 -6.74 -13.16
C GLU A 120 5.62 -8.00 -14.02
N THR A 121 6.79 -8.10 -14.65
CA THR A 121 7.24 -9.29 -15.38
C THR A 121 8.09 -10.23 -14.54
N GLY A 122 8.35 -9.85 -13.28
CA GLY A 122 9.11 -10.64 -12.33
C GLY A 122 10.62 -10.41 -12.37
N ASP A 123 11.09 -9.43 -13.11
CA ASP A 123 12.50 -9.07 -13.07
C ASP A 123 12.82 -8.27 -11.82
N LEU A 124 13.90 -8.64 -11.15
CA LEU A 124 14.59 -7.85 -10.14
C LEU A 124 15.84 -7.24 -10.78
N ILE A 125 15.93 -5.93 -10.75
CA ILE A 125 16.99 -5.16 -11.43
C ILE A 125 17.82 -4.44 -10.37
N ALA A 126 19.15 -4.58 -10.44
CA ALA A 126 20.07 -3.77 -9.67
C ALA A 126 20.75 -2.74 -10.56
N LEU A 127 20.71 -1.49 -10.16
CA LEU A 127 21.41 -0.38 -10.80
C LEU A 127 22.54 0.11 -9.89
N ASP A 128 23.61 0.57 -10.48
CA ASP A 128 24.64 1.34 -9.77
C ASP A 128 24.03 2.68 -9.30
N GLU A 129 24.21 3.01 -8.06
CA GLU A 129 23.58 4.18 -7.40
C GLU A 129 24.14 5.51 -7.95
N GLU A 130 25.42 5.55 -8.34
CA GLU A 130 26.09 6.77 -8.83
C GLU A 130 25.82 7.03 -10.30
N THR A 131 25.66 5.98 -11.12
CA THR A 131 25.60 6.10 -12.59
C THR A 131 24.25 5.73 -13.18
N GLY A 132 23.44 4.92 -12.48
CA GLY A 132 22.20 4.34 -12.99
C GLY A 132 22.42 3.17 -13.96
N GLU A 133 23.65 2.73 -14.20
CA GLU A 133 23.94 1.58 -15.05
C GLU A 133 23.42 0.28 -14.44
N VAL A 134 22.90 -0.63 -15.28
CA VAL A 134 22.44 -1.94 -14.83
C VAL A 134 23.64 -2.80 -14.43
N VAL A 135 23.72 -3.15 -13.15
CA VAL A 135 24.74 -4.06 -12.59
C VAL A 135 24.39 -5.50 -12.89
N TRP A 136 23.15 -5.88 -12.59
CA TRP A 136 22.60 -7.20 -12.88
C TRP A 136 21.07 -7.16 -13.00
N ARG A 137 20.53 -8.19 -13.65
CA ARG A 137 19.08 -8.44 -13.74
C ARG A 137 18.86 -9.94 -13.57
N THR A 138 17.88 -10.31 -12.76
CA THR A 138 17.46 -11.69 -12.54
C THR A 138 15.94 -11.77 -12.54
N ASN A 139 15.37 -12.95 -12.78
CA ASN A 139 13.92 -13.13 -12.75
C ASN A 139 13.50 -13.91 -11.50
N ALA A 140 12.61 -13.34 -10.70
CA ALA A 140 12.12 -13.93 -9.46
C ALA A 140 10.99 -14.94 -9.65
N GLY A 141 10.49 -15.11 -10.89
CA GLY A 141 9.48 -16.13 -11.22
C GLY A 141 8.03 -15.64 -11.12
N GLY A 142 7.74 -14.52 -10.48
CA GLY A 142 6.42 -13.91 -10.36
C GLY A 142 6.53 -12.40 -10.31
N GLU A 143 5.43 -11.65 -10.50
CA GLU A 143 5.41 -10.19 -10.39
C GLU A 143 5.99 -9.77 -9.03
N ILE A 144 6.81 -8.71 -9.00
CA ILE A 144 7.34 -8.10 -7.80
C ILE A 144 6.58 -6.78 -7.62
N LEU A 145 5.54 -6.78 -6.80
CA LEU A 145 4.64 -5.63 -6.61
C LEU A 145 4.96 -4.84 -5.34
N SER A 146 5.84 -5.35 -4.49
CA SER A 146 6.25 -4.73 -3.23
C SER A 146 7.72 -4.34 -3.23
N LYS A 147 8.10 -3.49 -2.30
CA LYS A 147 9.47 -2.99 -2.16
C LYS A 147 10.42 -4.13 -1.79
N PRO A 148 11.53 -4.34 -2.54
CA PRO A 148 12.57 -5.28 -2.17
C PRO A 148 13.19 -4.95 -0.80
N LEU A 149 13.45 -5.95 0.03
CA LEU A 149 14.21 -5.80 1.27
C LEU A 149 15.69 -6.01 0.99
N ALA A 150 16.56 -5.13 1.49
CA ALA A 150 18.00 -5.33 1.48
C ALA A 150 18.51 -5.57 2.92
N ASP A 151 19.06 -6.75 3.20
CA ASP A 151 19.64 -7.10 4.50
C ASP A 151 20.67 -8.23 4.37
N VAL A 152 21.75 -8.18 5.16
CA VAL A 152 22.82 -9.20 5.24
C VAL A 152 23.36 -9.60 3.85
N SER A 153 23.61 -8.62 2.98
CA SER A 153 24.04 -8.84 1.57
C SER A 153 23.07 -9.64 0.70
N LEU A 154 21.81 -9.73 1.13
CA LEU A 154 20.73 -10.35 0.39
C LEU A 154 19.68 -9.30 -0.02
N ILE A 155 19.08 -9.55 -1.16
CA ILE A 155 17.86 -8.84 -1.60
C ILE A 155 16.72 -9.83 -1.57
N VAL A 156 15.74 -9.56 -0.72
CA VAL A 156 14.58 -10.44 -0.54
C VAL A 156 13.36 -9.80 -1.17
N VAL A 157 12.66 -10.54 -2.01
CA VAL A 157 11.43 -10.11 -2.68
C VAL A 157 10.30 -11.09 -2.41
N ASN A 158 9.10 -10.55 -2.24
CA ASN A 158 7.86 -11.31 -2.27
C ASN A 158 7.29 -11.24 -3.69
N THR A 159 6.63 -12.28 -4.16
CA THR A 159 6.07 -12.34 -5.51
C THR A 159 4.60 -12.71 -5.49
N SER A 160 3.85 -12.26 -6.49
CA SER A 160 2.44 -12.58 -6.70
C SER A 160 2.13 -14.09 -6.83
N ARG A 161 3.18 -14.91 -6.97
CA ARG A 161 3.06 -16.38 -6.95
C ARG A 161 3.17 -17.00 -5.56
N GLY A 162 3.24 -16.16 -4.51
CA GLY A 162 3.39 -16.61 -3.13
C GLY A 162 4.79 -17.13 -2.81
N GLU A 163 5.79 -16.64 -3.52
CA GLU A 163 7.18 -17.01 -3.29
C GLU A 163 7.94 -15.85 -2.63
N LEU A 164 8.57 -16.12 -1.51
CA LEU A 164 9.60 -15.26 -0.94
C LEU A 164 10.95 -15.79 -1.40
N ALA A 165 11.70 -14.98 -2.14
CA ALA A 165 12.98 -15.37 -2.71
C ALA A 165 14.08 -14.39 -2.30
N ALA A 166 15.26 -14.90 -2.00
CA ALA A 166 16.45 -14.12 -1.67
C ALA A 166 17.54 -14.29 -2.73
N PHE A 167 18.10 -13.17 -3.11
CA PHE A 167 19.16 -13.05 -4.11
C PHE A 167 20.38 -12.40 -3.49
N ASP A 168 21.55 -12.79 -3.94
CA ASP A 168 22.80 -12.14 -3.56
C ASP A 168 22.84 -10.70 -4.07
N ALA A 169 23.13 -9.75 -3.21
CA ALA A 169 23.09 -8.32 -3.54
C ALA A 169 24.14 -7.90 -4.59
N GLU A 170 25.26 -8.63 -4.70
CA GLU A 170 26.34 -8.31 -5.64
C GLU A 170 26.14 -8.97 -7.00
N SER A 171 25.67 -10.23 -7.03
CA SER A 171 25.61 -11.03 -8.26
C SER A 171 24.20 -11.22 -8.81
N GLY A 172 23.14 -11.04 -8.00
CA GLY A 172 21.77 -11.37 -8.37
C GLY A 172 21.48 -12.88 -8.39
N GLU A 173 22.43 -13.73 -7.92
CA GLU A 173 22.23 -15.16 -7.85
C GLU A 173 21.21 -15.52 -6.76
N GLU A 174 20.24 -16.41 -7.05
CA GLU A 174 19.29 -16.90 -6.07
C GLU A 174 20.00 -17.71 -4.97
N ARG A 175 19.73 -17.36 -3.73
CA ARG A 175 20.28 -18.03 -2.54
C ARG A 175 19.31 -19.04 -1.94
N TRP A 176 18.04 -18.67 -1.84
CA TRP A 176 16.99 -19.51 -1.33
C TRP A 176 15.61 -19.02 -1.77
N ARG A 177 14.62 -19.91 -1.68
CA ARG A 177 13.22 -19.63 -2.02
C ARG A 177 12.29 -20.37 -1.07
N ILE A 178 11.23 -19.71 -0.65
CA ILE A 178 10.12 -20.28 0.13
C ILE A 178 8.86 -20.14 -0.72
N SER A 179 8.08 -21.21 -0.88
CA SER A 179 6.79 -21.16 -1.55
C SER A 179 5.66 -21.29 -0.54
N SER A 180 4.58 -20.57 -0.76
CA SER A 180 3.33 -20.66 -0.02
C SER A 180 2.16 -20.92 -0.95
N ASP A 181 1.08 -21.51 -0.41
CA ASP A 181 -0.15 -21.70 -1.17
C ASP A 181 -0.79 -20.33 -1.48
N VAL A 182 -1.17 -20.12 -2.74
CA VAL A 182 -1.86 -18.92 -3.21
C VAL A 182 -3.30 -19.29 -3.55
N PRO A 183 -4.32 -18.58 -3.04
CA PRO A 183 -5.71 -18.75 -3.45
C PRO A 183 -5.91 -18.51 -4.95
N ASN A 184 -6.99 -19.08 -5.53
CA ASN A 184 -7.32 -18.86 -6.95
C ASN A 184 -7.68 -17.40 -7.27
N LEU A 185 -8.13 -16.64 -6.28
CA LEU A 185 -8.42 -15.22 -6.37
C LEU A 185 -7.72 -14.51 -5.21
N THR A 186 -6.95 -13.49 -5.55
CA THR A 186 -6.22 -12.61 -4.61
C THR A 186 -6.45 -11.16 -4.99
N LEU A 187 -6.22 -10.26 -4.08
CA LEU A 187 -6.08 -8.84 -4.41
C LEU A 187 -4.79 -8.63 -5.22
N ARG A 188 -4.69 -7.47 -5.89
CA ARG A 188 -3.45 -7.10 -6.55
C ARG A 188 -2.59 -6.31 -5.57
N GLY A 189 -1.58 -6.97 -5.03
CA GLY A 189 -0.65 -6.43 -4.05
C GLY A 189 0.25 -7.54 -3.52
N ASP A 190 1.32 -7.18 -2.89
CA ASP A 190 2.22 -8.07 -2.17
C ASP A 190 2.81 -7.34 -0.97
N SER A 191 2.88 -8.01 0.16
CA SER A 191 3.53 -7.49 1.36
C SER A 191 5.03 -7.30 1.12
N SER A 192 5.57 -6.13 1.43
CA SER A 192 7.03 -5.96 1.48
C SER A 192 7.60 -6.76 2.65
N PRO A 193 8.67 -7.57 2.43
CA PRO A 193 9.33 -8.26 3.54
C PRO A 193 10.07 -7.25 4.42
N VAL A 194 10.11 -7.53 5.73
CA VAL A 194 10.89 -6.75 6.70
C VAL A 194 11.79 -7.67 7.51
N ALA A 195 12.94 -7.17 7.96
CA ALA A 195 13.89 -7.97 8.72
C ALA A 195 14.32 -7.30 10.01
N ILE A 196 14.56 -8.13 11.02
CA ILE A 196 15.23 -7.76 12.27
C ILE A 196 15.92 -8.97 12.90
N SER A 197 17.13 -8.78 13.43
CA SER A 197 17.84 -9.79 14.23
C SER A 197 17.97 -11.15 13.53
N GLY A 198 18.16 -11.17 12.22
CA GLY A 198 18.32 -12.39 11.42
C GLY A 198 17.00 -13.09 11.06
N GLY A 199 15.86 -12.53 11.42
CA GLY A 199 14.53 -12.96 10.97
C GLY A 199 14.00 -12.09 9.85
N VAL A 200 13.31 -12.69 8.87
CA VAL A 200 12.53 -12.02 7.84
C VAL A 200 11.04 -12.33 8.03
N PHE A 201 10.19 -11.32 7.87
CA PHE A 201 8.75 -11.39 8.09
C PHE A 201 8.01 -10.84 6.89
N TRP A 202 6.93 -11.51 6.44
CA TRP A 202 6.15 -11.09 5.28
C TRP A 202 4.70 -11.58 5.35
N GLY A 203 3.81 -10.84 4.73
CA GLY A 203 2.43 -11.25 4.55
C GLY A 203 2.26 -12.15 3.32
N MET A 204 1.21 -12.95 3.32
CA MET A 204 0.88 -13.90 2.27
C MET A 204 -0.57 -13.72 1.82
N ALA A 205 -0.84 -13.98 0.55
CA ALA A 205 -2.18 -13.91 -0.05
C ALA A 205 -3.19 -14.90 0.55
N ASN A 206 -2.72 -15.90 1.29
CA ASN A 206 -3.59 -16.86 1.98
C ASN A 206 -4.01 -16.45 3.40
N GLY A 207 -3.82 -15.18 3.77
CA GLY A 207 -4.20 -14.63 5.06
C GLY A 207 -3.23 -14.92 6.20
N ARG A 208 -2.03 -15.34 5.91
CA ARG A 208 -1.00 -15.66 6.90
C ARG A 208 0.14 -14.65 6.90
N LEU A 209 0.81 -14.57 8.03
CA LEU A 209 2.09 -13.89 8.21
C LEU A 209 3.15 -14.96 8.44
N GLY A 210 4.26 -14.88 7.71
CA GLY A 210 5.40 -15.78 7.81
C GLY A 210 6.57 -15.15 8.56
N ALA A 211 7.36 -15.99 9.21
CA ALA A 211 8.67 -15.66 9.74
C ALA A 211 9.67 -16.76 9.37
N ALA A 212 10.84 -16.38 8.88
CA ALA A 212 11.92 -17.29 8.50
C ALA A 212 13.28 -16.70 8.90
N PHE A 213 14.31 -17.54 8.94
CA PHE A 213 15.68 -17.05 9.03
C PHE A 213 16.09 -16.45 7.68
N ILE A 214 16.55 -15.21 7.68
CA ILE A 214 16.91 -14.49 6.45
C ILE A 214 18.11 -15.14 5.73
N GLU A 215 19.03 -15.76 6.47
CA GLU A 215 20.22 -16.39 5.92
C GLU A 215 19.93 -17.58 4.98
N ASN A 216 18.86 -18.37 5.27
CA ASN A 216 18.65 -19.65 4.60
C ASN A 216 17.17 -19.96 4.28
N GLY A 217 16.24 -19.07 4.60
CA GLY A 217 14.81 -19.26 4.34
C GLY A 217 14.10 -20.30 5.22
N ASN A 218 14.76 -20.85 6.26
CA ASN A 218 14.10 -21.84 7.13
C ASN A 218 12.98 -21.18 7.94
N ILE A 219 11.76 -21.70 7.82
CA ILE A 219 10.57 -21.17 8.51
C ILE A 219 10.75 -21.28 10.03
N ILE A 220 10.54 -20.18 10.73
CA ILE A 220 10.51 -20.11 12.20
C ILE A 220 9.08 -20.37 12.68
N TRP A 221 8.11 -19.63 12.12
CA TRP A 221 6.69 -19.78 12.41
C TRP A 221 5.82 -19.17 11.29
N GLN A 222 4.54 -19.53 11.30
CA GLN A 222 3.50 -18.88 10.50
C GLN A 222 2.29 -18.63 11.40
N GLN A 223 1.68 -17.44 11.27
CA GLN A 223 0.53 -17.01 12.05
C GLN A 223 -0.63 -16.60 11.14
N THR A 224 -1.84 -17.07 11.45
CA THR A 224 -3.06 -16.64 10.74
C THR A 224 -3.47 -15.25 11.21
N VAL A 225 -3.56 -14.31 10.26
CA VAL A 225 -4.05 -12.93 10.41
C VAL A 225 -5.51 -12.85 9.96
N ALA A 226 -5.80 -13.38 8.77
CA ALA A 226 -7.14 -13.44 8.21
C ALA A 226 -7.50 -14.89 7.85
N SER A 227 -8.78 -15.23 7.86
CA SER A 227 -9.28 -16.56 7.47
C SER A 227 -10.42 -16.41 6.48
N PRO A 228 -10.43 -17.14 5.35
CA PRO A 228 -11.48 -17.06 4.34
C PRO A 228 -12.87 -17.32 4.96
N LYS A 229 -13.82 -16.38 4.73
CA LYS A 229 -15.19 -16.47 5.22
C LYS A 229 -16.13 -15.98 4.13
N GLY A 230 -17.29 -16.58 4.01
CA GLY A 230 -18.31 -16.18 3.06
C GLY A 230 -18.63 -17.24 2.02
N ALA A 231 -19.62 -16.93 1.18
CA ALA A 231 -20.17 -17.87 0.20
C ALA A 231 -19.55 -17.72 -1.19
N THR A 232 -19.05 -16.53 -1.51
CA THR A 232 -18.43 -16.25 -2.82
C THR A 232 -16.91 -16.21 -2.71
N GLU A 233 -16.20 -16.35 -3.83
CA GLU A 233 -14.73 -16.21 -3.85
C GLU A 233 -14.30 -14.80 -3.44
N ILE A 234 -15.07 -13.76 -3.76
CA ILE A 234 -14.80 -12.37 -3.36
C ILE A 234 -14.89 -12.21 -1.84
N ASP A 235 -15.92 -12.78 -1.21
CA ASP A 235 -16.06 -12.74 0.25
C ASP A 235 -14.90 -13.43 0.98
N ARG A 236 -14.21 -14.33 0.30
CA ARG A 236 -13.14 -15.18 0.84
C ARG A 236 -11.73 -14.62 0.65
N LEU A 237 -11.61 -13.44 0.02
CA LEU A 237 -10.34 -12.73 -0.07
C LEU A 237 -9.81 -12.40 1.33
N VAL A 238 -8.52 -12.67 1.59
CA VAL A 238 -7.92 -12.54 2.93
C VAL A 238 -6.45 -12.09 2.89
N ASP A 239 -6.05 -11.48 1.81
CA ASP A 239 -4.67 -11.10 1.54
C ASP A 239 -4.07 -10.29 2.69
N VAL A 240 -2.80 -10.53 3.03
CA VAL A 240 -2.00 -9.75 3.97
C VAL A 240 -0.95 -9.01 3.15
N ASP A 241 -1.40 -7.95 2.47
CA ASP A 241 -0.56 -7.17 1.54
C ASP A 241 0.18 -6.03 2.24
N ALA A 242 -0.39 -5.50 3.33
CA ALA A 242 0.27 -4.47 4.12
C ALA A 242 1.62 -4.96 4.67
N THR A 243 2.62 -4.12 4.55
CA THR A 243 3.96 -4.37 5.09
C THR A 243 3.90 -4.53 6.61
N PRO A 244 4.41 -5.64 7.19
CA PRO A 244 4.46 -5.80 8.64
C PRO A 244 5.33 -4.73 9.30
N VAL A 245 4.91 -4.22 10.45
CA VAL A 245 5.67 -3.19 11.17
C VAL A 245 6.19 -3.76 12.48
N ILE A 246 7.49 -3.60 12.71
CA ILE A 246 8.16 -4.06 13.94
C ILE A 246 8.37 -2.85 14.86
N SER A 247 7.87 -2.96 16.11
CA SER A 247 8.12 -1.96 17.14
C SER A 247 8.38 -2.64 18.48
N GLY A 248 9.59 -2.50 18.99
CA GLY A 248 10.05 -3.20 20.20
C GLY A 248 10.03 -4.72 20.01
N SER A 249 9.28 -5.43 20.85
CA SER A 249 9.13 -6.89 20.80
C SER A 249 7.89 -7.35 20.03
N LEU A 250 7.13 -6.42 19.46
CA LEU A 250 5.89 -6.71 18.74
C LEU A 250 6.05 -6.51 17.24
N LEU A 251 5.42 -7.40 16.50
CA LEU A 251 5.21 -7.34 15.06
C LEU A 251 3.72 -7.12 14.82
N TYR A 252 3.40 -6.10 14.06
CA TYR A 252 2.02 -5.77 13.69
C TYR A 252 1.78 -6.17 12.24
N ALA A 253 0.58 -6.69 11.98
CA ALA A 253 0.11 -7.02 10.64
C ALA A 253 -1.39 -6.83 10.55
N VAL A 254 -1.89 -6.52 9.37
CA VAL A 254 -3.31 -6.41 9.05
C VAL A 254 -3.59 -7.16 7.75
N GLY A 255 -4.76 -7.77 7.66
CA GLY A 255 -5.20 -8.43 6.43
C GLY A 255 -6.56 -7.90 5.96
N TYR A 256 -6.80 -8.05 4.68
CA TYR A 256 -8.11 -7.80 4.08
C TYR A 256 -9.14 -8.80 4.63
N ASN A 257 -10.38 -8.36 4.87
CA ASN A 257 -11.44 -9.13 5.55
C ASN A 257 -10.97 -9.82 6.85
N GLY A 258 -9.94 -9.28 7.49
CA GLY A 258 -9.21 -9.95 8.54
C GLY A 258 -9.18 -9.23 9.86
N GLN A 259 -8.01 -9.15 10.38
CA GLN A 259 -7.72 -8.58 11.68
C GLN A 259 -6.44 -7.77 11.62
N LEU A 260 -6.39 -6.71 12.41
CA LEU A 260 -5.15 -6.11 12.87
C LEU A 260 -4.65 -6.91 14.06
N VAL A 261 -3.43 -7.39 14.01
CA VAL A 261 -2.83 -8.23 15.06
C VAL A 261 -1.50 -7.66 15.52
N ALA A 262 -1.23 -7.76 16.81
CA ALA A 262 0.11 -7.63 17.35
C ALA A 262 0.61 -9.00 17.78
N ILE A 263 1.79 -9.38 17.35
CA ILE A 263 2.40 -10.69 17.54
C ILE A 263 3.71 -10.51 18.28
N ASP A 264 3.95 -11.29 19.31
CA ASP A 264 5.26 -11.37 19.93
C ASP A 264 6.27 -11.98 18.95
N LEU A 265 7.28 -11.21 18.57
CA LEU A 265 8.28 -11.54 17.55
C LEU A 265 8.94 -12.90 17.78
N ARG A 266 9.27 -13.20 19.04
CA ARG A 266 10.04 -14.37 19.41
C ARG A 266 9.21 -15.66 19.36
N SER A 267 7.97 -15.60 19.86
CA SER A 267 7.12 -16.78 20.01
C SER A 267 6.12 -16.96 18.85
N GLY A 268 5.92 -15.96 18.02
CA GLY A 268 4.88 -15.93 16.99
C GLY A 268 3.46 -15.92 17.55
N ARG A 269 3.29 -15.68 18.86
CA ARG A 269 1.96 -15.70 19.51
C ARG A 269 1.30 -14.32 19.47
N PRO A 270 0.00 -14.24 19.14
CA PRO A 270 -0.72 -12.98 19.22
C PRO A 270 -0.75 -12.43 20.66
N ALA A 271 -0.34 -11.17 20.81
CA ALA A 271 -0.53 -10.40 22.06
C ALA A 271 -1.97 -9.86 22.13
N TRP A 272 -2.47 -9.35 21.02
CA TRP A 272 -3.86 -8.92 20.86
C TRP A 272 -4.29 -8.99 19.39
N LYS A 273 -5.61 -8.95 19.17
CA LYS A 273 -6.26 -8.91 17.86
C LYS A 273 -7.43 -7.95 17.86
N ARG A 274 -7.65 -7.25 16.75
CA ARG A 274 -8.80 -6.35 16.53
C ARG A 274 -9.35 -6.56 15.13
N THR A 275 -10.65 -6.38 14.97
CA THR A 275 -11.30 -6.50 13.66
C THR A 275 -11.11 -5.19 12.89
N TYR A 276 -10.19 -5.20 11.94
CA TYR A 276 -9.98 -4.18 10.93
C TYR A 276 -9.63 -4.86 9.62
N SER A 277 -10.03 -4.27 8.51
CA SER A 277 -9.71 -4.71 7.16
C SER A 277 -8.90 -3.64 6.46
N SER A 278 -7.74 -4.01 5.92
CA SER A 278 -6.88 -3.11 5.14
C SER A 278 -5.91 -3.91 4.29
N THR A 279 -5.53 -3.33 3.16
CA THR A 279 -4.41 -3.75 2.32
C THR A 279 -3.31 -2.70 2.28
N THR A 280 -3.60 -1.50 2.81
CA THR A 280 -2.69 -0.36 2.81
C THR A 280 -1.71 -0.48 3.97
N ASP A 281 -0.46 -0.11 3.73
CA ASP A 281 0.55 -0.01 4.77
C ASP A 281 0.08 0.91 5.90
N PHE A 282 0.58 0.67 7.10
CA PHE A 282 0.18 1.38 8.30
C PHE A 282 1.39 1.87 9.09
N LEU A 283 1.17 2.82 9.99
CA LEU A 283 2.23 3.48 10.73
C LEU A 283 2.18 3.11 12.21
N VAL A 284 3.33 2.76 12.80
CA VAL A 284 3.48 2.66 14.25
C VAL A 284 4.51 3.67 14.72
N VAL A 285 4.09 4.61 15.57
CA VAL A 285 4.97 5.63 16.15
C VAL A 285 4.65 5.85 17.62
N GLY A 286 5.65 5.61 18.47
CA GLY A 286 5.47 5.66 19.93
C GLY A 286 4.43 4.64 20.41
N SER A 287 3.36 5.14 21.04
CA SER A 287 2.23 4.31 21.49
C SER A 287 1.07 4.25 20.50
N TYR A 288 1.16 4.89 19.37
CA TYR A 288 0.10 4.94 18.37
C TYR A 288 0.37 3.99 17.21
N LEU A 289 -0.70 3.37 16.71
CA LEU A 289 -0.75 2.72 15.41
C LEU A 289 -1.85 3.41 14.60
N PHE A 290 -1.50 3.93 13.43
CA PHE A 290 -2.41 4.57 12.49
C PHE A 290 -2.65 3.67 11.30
N LEU A 291 -3.92 3.43 10.96
CA LEU A 291 -4.37 2.51 9.93
C LEU A 291 -5.38 3.22 9.03
N VAL A 292 -5.28 3.00 7.72
CA VAL A 292 -6.33 3.31 6.75
C VAL A 292 -7.08 2.01 6.45
N THR A 293 -8.40 2.00 6.67
CA THR A 293 -9.22 0.81 6.38
C THR A 293 -9.56 0.68 4.89
N ASP A 294 -10.12 -0.44 4.47
CA ASP A 294 -10.64 -0.70 3.12
C ASP A 294 -11.76 0.28 2.66
N LYS A 295 -12.29 1.08 3.59
CA LYS A 295 -13.23 2.17 3.33
C LYS A 295 -12.59 3.56 3.42
N ASP A 296 -11.27 3.63 3.51
CA ASP A 296 -10.51 4.86 3.74
C ASP A 296 -10.86 5.59 5.05
N HIS A 297 -11.34 4.86 6.07
CA HIS A 297 -11.42 5.43 7.41
C HIS A 297 -10.03 5.45 8.03
N VAL A 298 -9.63 6.58 8.57
CA VAL A 298 -8.36 6.72 9.29
C VAL A 298 -8.61 6.38 10.76
N VAL A 299 -7.87 5.42 11.28
CA VAL A 299 -8.05 4.91 12.64
C VAL A 299 -6.74 5.01 13.41
N ALA A 300 -6.81 5.49 14.65
CA ALA A 300 -5.72 5.38 15.60
C ALA A 300 -6.06 4.38 16.69
N VAL A 301 -5.13 3.47 16.97
CA VAL A 301 -5.23 2.54 18.08
C VAL A 301 -4.00 2.64 18.98
N ASP A 302 -4.18 2.34 20.25
CA ASP A 302 -3.05 2.14 21.17
C ASP A 302 -2.28 0.87 20.75
N ALA A 303 -1.03 1.03 20.39
CA ALA A 303 -0.22 -0.05 19.84
C ALA A 303 -0.02 -1.23 20.80
N ARG A 304 -0.06 -1.02 22.13
CA ARG A 304 0.15 -2.07 23.14
C ARG A 304 -1.11 -2.91 23.38
N SER A 305 -2.28 -2.29 23.33
CA SER A 305 -3.56 -2.95 23.68
C SER A 305 -4.48 -3.16 22.48
N GLY A 306 -4.23 -2.45 21.36
CA GLY A 306 -5.13 -2.40 20.22
C GLY A 306 -6.44 -1.66 20.50
N THR A 307 -6.52 -0.88 21.57
CA THR A 307 -7.71 -0.09 21.89
C THR A 307 -7.83 1.07 20.91
N GLU A 308 -8.98 1.22 20.26
CA GLU A 308 -9.27 2.35 19.39
C GLU A 308 -9.25 3.65 20.20
N LEU A 309 -8.49 4.62 19.72
CA LEU A 309 -8.37 5.95 20.34
C LEU A 309 -9.29 6.95 19.65
N TRP A 310 -9.29 6.95 18.34
CA TRP A 310 -10.18 7.75 17.50
C TRP A 310 -10.30 7.14 16.10
N GLN A 311 -11.36 7.54 15.38
CA GLN A 311 -11.60 7.22 13.97
C GLN A 311 -12.09 8.47 13.25
N ASN A 312 -11.50 8.78 12.08
CA ASN A 312 -11.96 9.81 11.17
C ASN A 312 -12.52 9.12 9.90
N ARG A 313 -13.74 9.50 9.47
CA ARG A 313 -14.45 8.94 8.30
C ARG A 313 -14.68 9.94 7.19
N ASP A 314 -14.20 11.17 7.33
CA ASP A 314 -14.48 12.26 6.39
C ASP A 314 -13.80 12.06 5.03
N LEU A 315 -12.87 11.09 4.94
CA LEU A 315 -12.15 10.73 3.71
C LEU A 315 -12.64 9.39 3.12
N GLU A 316 -13.85 8.96 3.45
CA GLU A 316 -14.38 7.65 3.01
C GLU A 316 -14.31 7.51 1.48
N TYR A 317 -13.74 6.40 0.99
CA TYR A 317 -13.55 6.04 -0.42
C TYR A 317 -12.74 7.04 -1.26
N ARG A 318 -11.83 7.79 -0.64
CA ARG A 318 -10.94 8.73 -1.35
C ARG A 318 -9.65 8.09 -1.86
N GLN A 319 -9.49 6.76 -1.71
CA GLN A 319 -8.30 5.99 -2.11
C GLN A 319 -7.03 6.56 -1.46
N LEU A 320 -7.03 6.54 -0.15
CA LEU A 320 -5.93 7.09 0.63
C LEU A 320 -4.65 6.26 0.48
N THR A 321 -3.53 6.94 0.44
CA THR A 321 -2.22 6.30 0.60
C THR A 321 -2.00 5.87 2.04
N ALA A 322 -0.94 5.09 2.29
CA ALA A 322 -0.50 4.77 3.63
C ALA A 322 -0.25 6.05 4.47
N PRO A 323 -0.57 6.03 5.78
CA PRO A 323 -0.27 7.14 6.67
C PRO A 323 1.22 7.20 6.97
N VAL A 324 1.79 8.40 6.99
CA VAL A 324 3.19 8.67 7.38
C VAL A 324 3.27 9.76 8.43
N ALA A 325 4.31 9.71 9.28
CA ALA A 325 4.55 10.74 10.27
C ALA A 325 5.47 11.83 9.70
N ILE A 326 4.95 13.04 9.50
CA ILE A 326 5.69 14.20 9.01
C ILE A 326 5.46 15.37 9.96
N SER A 327 6.54 15.94 10.49
CA SER A 327 6.49 17.13 11.37
C SER A 327 5.52 17.01 12.56
N GLY A 328 5.33 15.78 13.07
CA GLY A 328 4.44 15.52 14.22
C GLY A 328 2.98 15.25 13.84
N TYR A 329 2.62 15.29 12.57
CA TYR A 329 1.29 14.99 12.04
C TYR A 329 1.23 13.63 11.35
N VAL A 330 0.02 13.10 11.20
CA VAL A 330 -0.27 11.94 10.33
C VAL A 330 -0.67 12.47 8.97
N VAL A 331 0.08 12.09 7.92
CA VAL A 331 -0.08 12.63 6.57
C VAL A 331 -0.37 11.53 5.59
N MET A 332 -1.33 11.73 4.69
CA MET A 332 -1.68 10.82 3.60
C MET A 332 -2.15 11.61 2.38
N GLY A 333 -1.97 11.02 1.21
CA GLY A 333 -2.47 11.54 -0.06
C GLY A 333 -3.76 10.85 -0.48
N ASP A 334 -4.52 11.45 -1.41
CA ASP A 334 -5.72 10.86 -1.98
C ASP A 334 -5.70 10.82 -3.51
N ALA A 335 -6.74 10.22 -4.11
CA ALA A 335 -6.87 10.06 -5.55
C ALA A 335 -7.12 11.36 -6.32
N GLU A 336 -7.53 12.44 -5.65
CA GLU A 336 -7.72 13.76 -6.27
C GLU A 336 -6.52 14.71 -6.04
N GLY A 337 -5.40 14.17 -5.50
CA GLY A 337 -4.15 14.89 -5.31
C GLY A 337 -4.10 15.81 -4.11
N TYR A 338 -4.97 15.60 -3.15
CA TYR A 338 -4.89 16.28 -1.86
C TYR A 338 -3.95 15.52 -0.92
N LEU A 339 -3.10 16.27 -0.22
CA LEU A 339 -2.46 15.83 1.01
C LEU A 339 -3.28 16.32 2.19
N HIS A 340 -3.48 15.43 3.15
CA HIS A 340 -4.22 15.69 4.38
C HIS A 340 -3.29 15.52 5.57
N TRP A 341 -3.28 16.50 6.49
CA TRP A 341 -2.55 16.47 7.75
C TRP A 341 -3.54 16.37 8.90
N LEU A 342 -3.41 15.33 9.71
CA LEU A 342 -4.25 15.09 10.86
C LEU A 342 -3.43 15.19 12.16
N ASP A 343 -4.02 15.76 13.20
CA ASP A 343 -3.48 15.69 14.56
C ASP A 343 -3.47 14.22 15.03
N PRO A 344 -2.32 13.68 15.45
CA PRO A 344 -2.21 12.27 15.84
C PRO A 344 -3.02 11.90 17.08
N THR A 345 -3.40 12.86 17.91
CA THR A 345 -4.11 12.63 19.18
C THR A 345 -5.63 12.71 19.05
N THR A 346 -6.13 13.54 18.12
CA THR A 346 -7.56 13.78 17.94
C THR A 346 -8.12 13.22 16.63
N GLY A 347 -7.27 13.07 15.60
CA GLY A 347 -7.70 12.71 14.24
C GLY A 347 -8.36 13.86 13.47
N GLU A 348 -8.32 15.08 14.02
CA GLU A 348 -8.85 16.28 13.35
C GLU A 348 -7.89 16.79 12.26
N PHE A 349 -8.45 17.39 11.21
CA PHE A 349 -7.65 18.00 10.16
C PHE A 349 -6.96 19.27 10.64
N VAL A 350 -5.66 19.34 10.43
CA VAL A 350 -4.82 20.51 10.75
C VAL A 350 -4.48 21.31 9.49
N ALA A 351 -4.23 20.63 8.40
CA ALA A 351 -3.95 21.24 7.11
C ALA A 351 -4.37 20.34 5.95
N GLN A 352 -4.55 20.95 4.79
CA GLN A 352 -4.86 20.28 3.54
C GLN A 352 -4.26 21.08 2.38
N GLN A 353 -3.71 20.38 1.38
CA GLN A 353 -3.18 21.02 0.18
C GLN A 353 -3.38 20.11 -1.04
N GLN A 354 -4.04 20.60 -2.09
CA GLN A 354 -4.04 19.95 -3.39
C GLN A 354 -2.75 20.28 -4.15
N LEU A 355 -2.06 19.27 -4.67
CA LEU A 355 -0.83 19.43 -5.45
C LEU A 355 -1.06 19.41 -6.96
N ASP A 356 -1.92 18.53 -7.41
CA ASP A 356 -2.49 18.46 -8.77
C ASP A 356 -3.72 17.53 -8.75
N ASP A 357 -4.29 17.23 -9.90
CA ASP A 357 -5.51 16.43 -10.07
C ASP A 357 -5.24 14.97 -10.49
N SER A 358 -3.98 14.56 -10.66
CA SER A 358 -3.65 13.18 -11.04
C SER A 358 -3.74 12.20 -9.87
N GLY A 359 -3.67 12.70 -8.64
CA GLY A 359 -3.73 11.91 -7.42
C GLY A 359 -2.39 11.29 -6.99
N PHE A 360 -2.45 10.57 -5.88
CA PHE A 360 -1.30 9.85 -5.34
C PHE A 360 -1.50 8.33 -5.47
N ALA A 361 -0.44 7.61 -5.82
CA ALA A 361 -0.40 6.15 -5.77
C ALA A 361 0.32 5.65 -4.51
N VAL A 362 1.28 6.44 -4.03
CA VAL A 362 2.18 6.07 -2.92
C VAL A 362 2.22 7.17 -1.87
N ALA A 363 2.55 6.78 -0.67
CA ALA A 363 2.67 7.69 0.46
C ALA A 363 3.87 8.64 0.31
N PRO A 364 3.85 9.82 0.94
CA PRO A 364 5.01 10.68 1.05
C PRO A 364 6.21 9.96 1.70
N VAL A 365 7.41 10.26 1.25
CA VAL A 365 8.67 9.70 1.78
C VAL A 365 9.37 10.76 2.62
N LYS A 366 9.68 10.44 3.87
CA LYS A 366 10.43 11.35 4.74
C LYS A 366 11.85 11.56 4.20
N ALA A 367 12.30 12.81 4.16
CA ALA A 367 13.63 13.21 3.67
C ALA A 367 14.20 14.30 4.60
N ASP A 368 14.90 13.90 5.66
CA ASP A 368 15.40 14.74 6.75
C ASP A 368 14.26 15.54 7.41
N ASP A 369 14.33 16.87 7.41
CA ASP A 369 13.30 17.77 7.91
C ASP A 369 12.22 18.12 6.87
N ALA A 370 12.27 17.47 5.71
CA ALA A 370 11.36 17.63 4.58
C ALA A 370 10.74 16.26 4.20
N TYR A 371 9.99 16.25 3.11
CA TYR A 371 9.41 15.04 2.57
C TYR A 371 9.28 15.12 1.05
N ILE A 372 9.32 13.96 0.41
CA ILE A 372 9.15 13.79 -1.04
C ILE A 372 7.72 13.32 -1.29
N VAL A 373 7.08 13.91 -2.28
CA VAL A 373 5.80 13.44 -2.80
C VAL A 373 5.92 13.20 -4.29
N MET A 374 5.25 12.16 -4.78
CA MET A 374 5.18 11.85 -6.21
C MET A 374 3.73 11.59 -6.59
N THR A 375 3.23 12.32 -7.59
CA THR A 375 1.89 12.17 -8.13
C THR A 375 1.83 11.08 -9.20
N ARG A 376 0.63 10.65 -9.57
CA ARG A 376 0.43 9.55 -10.53
C ARG A 376 0.94 9.87 -11.93
N ASP A 377 1.02 11.14 -12.30
CA ASP A 377 1.59 11.62 -13.58
C ASP A 377 3.10 11.83 -13.55
N GLY A 378 3.78 11.45 -12.45
CA GLY A 378 5.24 11.48 -12.33
C GLY A 378 5.82 12.81 -11.85
N LYS A 379 5.00 13.77 -11.44
CA LYS A 379 5.48 14.99 -10.82
C LYS A 379 5.99 14.69 -9.41
N ILE A 380 7.28 14.92 -9.18
CA ILE A 380 7.93 14.71 -7.89
C ILE A 380 8.36 16.04 -7.29
N SER A 381 8.15 16.21 -6.00
CA SER A 381 8.48 17.44 -5.28
C SER A 381 9.04 17.14 -3.91
N LYS A 382 10.06 17.91 -3.48
CA LYS A 382 10.46 17.99 -2.08
C LYS A 382 9.72 19.14 -1.43
N LYS A 383 9.10 18.87 -0.30
CA LYS A 383 8.28 19.82 0.44
C LYS A 383 8.73 19.90 1.88
N GLN A 384 8.44 21.02 2.49
CA GLN A 384 8.69 21.28 3.91
C GLN A 384 7.43 21.82 4.57
N THR A 385 7.11 21.26 5.73
CA THR A 385 6.15 21.81 6.67
C THR A 385 6.90 22.82 7.53
N GLN A 386 6.45 24.03 7.63
CA GLN A 386 7.13 25.06 8.45
C GLN A 386 7.06 24.71 9.91
#